data_17b8884ee67c4554ee236a491aee30ca
#
_entry.id   17b8884ee67c4554ee236a491aee30ca
#
_cell.length_a   1.000
_cell.length_b   1.000
_cell.length_c   1.000
_cell.angle_alpha   90.00
_cell.angle_beta   90.00
_cell.angle_gamma   90.00
#
_symmetry.space_group_name_H-M   'P 1'
#
loop_
_entity.id
_entity.type
_entity.pdbx_description
1 polymer ?
#
loop_
_entity_poly.entity_id
_entity_poly.type
_entity_poly.pdbx_seq_one_letter_code
_entity_poly.pdbx_strand_id
1 'polypeptide(L)'
;MRPLTLDDLLPLDEYGQRRRECFESHSHYLDRYRRVRIGPRVTLIFENRQTLWFRIQEILRIARLAEPAHVQEELDLYNRLLPGRNQLQAALLLGADDEPAGVAEASLGNQIQGECLNLCVGDHFQPAQLITCRPEDRCAGASFWVQFRVDGPARLLLGDFRRPARFEMRTEQYQHESAPLSEDVRQSLLDDLELSDRDRESA
;
A
#
# COMPACT_ATOMS: atom_id res chain seq x y z
N MET A 1 0.58 -7.87 11.62
CA MET A 1 0.36 -8.94 10.59
C MET A 1 1.52 -9.91 10.60
N ARG A 2 1.25 -11.22 10.47
CA ARG A 2 2.30 -12.27 10.39
C ARG A 2 3.15 -12.07 9.12
N PRO A 3 4.49 -12.10 9.22
CA PRO A 3 5.37 -12.03 8.05
C PRO A 3 5.13 -13.18 7.06
N LEU A 4 5.48 -12.95 5.80
CA LEU A 4 5.54 -13.98 4.78
C LEU A 4 6.81 -14.81 4.98
N THR A 5 6.70 -16.12 4.72
CA THR A 5 7.77 -17.09 4.80
C THR A 5 7.93 -17.83 3.47
N LEU A 6 8.99 -18.61 3.33
CA LEU A 6 9.21 -19.44 2.13
C LEU A 6 8.03 -20.38 1.86
N ASP A 7 7.42 -20.95 2.91
CA ASP A 7 6.28 -21.87 2.79
C ASP A 7 5.00 -21.20 2.29
N ASP A 8 4.92 -19.87 2.34
CA ASP A 8 3.79 -19.12 1.83
C ASP A 8 3.87 -18.91 0.30
N LEU A 9 5.03 -19.12 -0.30
CA LEU A 9 5.28 -18.83 -1.70
C LEU A 9 5.06 -20.08 -2.58
N LEU A 10 4.57 -19.84 -3.79
CA LEU A 10 4.52 -20.87 -4.82
C LEU A 10 5.87 -21.01 -5.49
N PRO A 11 6.29 -22.24 -5.85
CA PRO A 11 7.42 -22.44 -6.73
C PRO A 11 7.26 -21.67 -8.05
N LEU A 12 8.37 -21.22 -8.65
CA LEU A 12 8.32 -20.37 -9.85
C LEU A 12 7.55 -21.00 -11.02
N ASP A 13 7.70 -22.31 -11.21
CA ASP A 13 7.00 -23.02 -12.27
C ASP A 13 5.50 -23.07 -12.03
N GLU A 14 5.08 -23.35 -10.79
CA GLU A 14 3.67 -23.37 -10.41
C GLU A 14 3.06 -21.97 -10.51
N TYR A 15 3.76 -20.96 -9.98
CA TYR A 15 3.31 -19.58 -10.10
C TYR A 15 3.21 -19.16 -11.57
N GLY A 16 4.19 -19.53 -12.41
CA GLY A 16 4.17 -19.25 -13.84
C GLY A 16 2.92 -19.79 -14.54
N GLN A 17 2.50 -21.00 -14.21
CA GLN A 17 1.28 -21.62 -14.75
C GLN A 17 0.00 -20.89 -14.29
N ARG A 18 -0.04 -20.43 -13.05
CA ARG A 18 -1.21 -19.78 -12.43
C ARG A 18 -1.16 -18.25 -12.48
N ARG A 19 -0.11 -17.68 -13.06
CA ARG A 19 0.15 -16.23 -13.04
C ARG A 19 -1.04 -15.41 -13.51
N ARG A 20 -1.69 -15.83 -14.59
CA ARG A 20 -2.84 -15.09 -15.15
C ARG A 20 -3.98 -15.03 -14.14
N GLU A 21 -4.34 -16.15 -13.53
CA GLU A 21 -5.37 -16.23 -12.50
C GLU A 21 -5.00 -15.37 -11.29
N CYS A 22 -3.75 -15.48 -10.81
CA CYS A 22 -3.25 -14.67 -9.70
C CYS A 22 -3.30 -13.16 -10.01
N PHE A 23 -2.92 -12.77 -11.22
CA PHE A 23 -2.95 -11.37 -11.65
C PHE A 23 -4.38 -10.82 -11.74
N GLU A 24 -5.30 -11.55 -12.35
CA GLU A 24 -6.71 -11.14 -12.47
C GLU A 24 -7.35 -11.03 -11.08
N SER A 25 -7.14 -12.01 -10.20
CA SER A 25 -7.61 -11.99 -8.82
C SER A 25 -7.02 -10.83 -8.02
N HIS A 26 -5.71 -10.59 -8.15
CA HIS A 26 -5.03 -9.49 -7.48
C HIS A 26 -5.54 -8.13 -7.95
N SER A 27 -5.68 -7.93 -9.27
CA SER A 27 -6.19 -6.67 -9.83
C SER A 27 -7.59 -6.38 -9.31
N HIS A 28 -8.48 -7.38 -9.31
CA HIS A 28 -9.81 -7.24 -8.77
C HIS A 28 -9.81 -6.90 -7.27
N TYR A 29 -8.94 -7.57 -6.50
CA TYR A 29 -8.77 -7.30 -5.07
C TYR A 29 -8.28 -5.87 -4.82
N LEU A 30 -7.29 -5.39 -5.59
CA LEU A 30 -6.82 -4.01 -5.47
C LEU A 30 -7.95 -3.01 -5.76
N ASP A 31 -8.67 -3.18 -6.86
CA ASP A 31 -9.70 -2.24 -7.28
C ASP A 31 -10.85 -2.16 -6.28
N ARG A 32 -11.19 -3.28 -5.65
CA ARG A 32 -12.30 -3.33 -4.72
C ARG A 32 -11.92 -2.86 -3.31
N TYR A 33 -10.72 -3.17 -2.83
CA TYR A 33 -10.39 -3.07 -1.41
C TYR A 33 -9.18 -2.21 -1.06
N ARG A 34 -8.30 -1.91 -2.02
CA ARG A 34 -6.96 -1.38 -1.70
C ARG A 34 -6.57 -0.12 -2.44
N ARG A 35 -7.21 0.15 -3.57
CA ARG A 35 -6.85 1.26 -4.43
C ARG A 35 -7.69 2.49 -4.12
N VAL A 36 -7.02 3.62 -3.88
CA VAL A 36 -7.65 4.93 -3.69
C VAL A 36 -6.98 5.94 -4.62
N ARG A 37 -7.76 6.57 -5.49
CA ARG A 37 -7.28 7.62 -6.37
C ARG A 37 -7.49 8.99 -5.72
N ILE A 38 -6.48 9.84 -5.77
CA ILE A 38 -6.51 11.21 -5.27
C ILE A 38 -6.25 12.12 -6.46
N GLY A 39 -7.31 12.65 -7.07
CA GLY A 39 -7.22 13.37 -8.34
C GLY A 39 -6.68 12.52 -9.49
N PRO A 40 -6.21 13.15 -10.59
CA PRO A 40 -5.85 12.43 -11.81
C PRO A 40 -4.47 11.76 -11.78
N ARG A 41 -3.56 12.13 -10.87
CA ARG A 41 -2.15 11.71 -10.94
C ARG A 41 -1.63 10.94 -9.73
N VAL A 42 -2.43 10.79 -8.68
CA VAL A 42 -1.97 10.12 -7.46
C VAL A 42 -2.86 8.94 -7.15
N THR A 43 -2.24 7.78 -6.94
CA THR A 43 -2.94 6.57 -6.51
C THR A 43 -2.24 5.99 -5.27
N LEU A 44 -3.02 5.69 -4.25
CA LEU A 44 -2.59 4.91 -3.10
C LEU A 44 -3.00 3.45 -3.30
N ILE A 45 -2.06 2.54 -3.04
CA ILE A 45 -2.34 1.10 -2.93
C ILE A 45 -1.96 0.68 -1.52
N PHE A 46 -2.96 0.37 -0.70
CA PHE A 46 -2.75 -0.06 0.67
C PHE A 46 -2.20 -1.47 0.73
N GLU A 47 -1.08 -1.62 1.41
CA GLU A 47 -0.37 -2.89 1.51
C GLU A 47 -0.86 -3.72 2.70
N ASN A 48 -0.93 -5.00 2.45
CA ASN A 48 -1.11 -6.02 3.46
C ASN A 48 -0.40 -7.31 3.01
N ARG A 49 -0.59 -8.39 3.77
CA ARG A 49 0.05 -9.68 3.48
C ARG A 49 -0.28 -10.22 2.09
N GLN A 50 -1.52 -10.04 1.61
CA GLN A 50 -1.96 -10.51 0.30
C GLN A 50 -1.33 -9.70 -0.85
N THR A 51 -1.28 -8.38 -0.72
CA THR A 51 -0.67 -7.52 -1.75
C THR A 51 0.83 -7.75 -1.84
N LEU A 52 1.50 -7.89 -0.70
CA LEU A 52 2.94 -8.16 -0.66
C LEU A 52 3.28 -9.56 -1.17
N TRP A 53 2.44 -10.57 -0.90
CA TRP A 53 2.61 -11.89 -1.48
C TRP A 53 2.67 -11.84 -3.02
N PHE A 54 1.73 -11.13 -3.63
CA PHE A 54 1.72 -11.00 -5.08
C PHE A 54 2.95 -10.26 -5.62
N ARG A 55 3.38 -9.17 -4.95
CA ARG A 55 4.59 -8.44 -5.32
C ARG A 55 5.83 -9.32 -5.27
N ILE A 56 6.01 -10.07 -4.20
CA ILE A 56 7.14 -10.99 -4.03
C ILE A 56 7.13 -12.02 -5.16
N GLN A 57 5.99 -12.67 -5.43
CA GLN A 57 5.87 -13.64 -6.50
C GLN A 57 6.26 -13.06 -7.88
N GLU A 58 5.82 -11.84 -8.20
CA GLU A 58 6.18 -11.19 -9.45
C GLU A 58 7.68 -10.83 -9.51
N ILE A 59 8.28 -10.36 -8.43
CA ILE A 59 9.72 -10.07 -8.37
C ILE A 59 10.54 -11.35 -8.57
N LEU A 60 10.23 -12.40 -7.82
CA LEU A 60 10.92 -13.70 -7.96
C LEU A 60 10.84 -14.23 -9.40
N ARG A 61 9.66 -14.09 -10.02
CA ARG A 61 9.46 -14.50 -11.43
C ARG A 61 10.29 -13.65 -12.39
N ILE A 62 10.25 -12.31 -12.25
CA ILE A 62 10.97 -11.39 -13.16
C ILE A 62 12.49 -11.56 -13.03
N ALA A 63 12.98 -11.62 -11.81
CA ALA A 63 14.40 -11.78 -11.49
C ALA A 63 14.87 -13.24 -11.58
N ARG A 64 13.96 -14.20 -11.80
CA ARG A 64 14.23 -15.65 -11.85
C ARG A 64 14.95 -16.17 -10.60
N LEU A 65 14.55 -15.66 -9.44
CA LEU A 65 15.14 -16.05 -8.16
C LEU A 65 14.47 -17.34 -7.67
N ALA A 66 15.22 -18.44 -7.69
CA ALA A 66 14.75 -19.76 -7.21
C ALA A 66 15.56 -20.25 -6.01
N GLU A 67 16.72 -19.68 -5.75
CA GLU A 67 17.58 -20.10 -4.65
C GLU A 67 17.02 -19.59 -3.31
N PRO A 68 16.81 -20.47 -2.31
CA PRO A 68 16.17 -20.11 -1.05
C PRO A 68 16.80 -18.92 -0.32
N ALA A 69 18.12 -18.76 -0.40
CA ALA A 69 18.83 -17.66 0.22
C ALA A 69 18.39 -16.31 -0.39
N HIS A 70 18.36 -16.19 -1.72
CA HIS A 70 17.92 -14.98 -2.41
C HIS A 70 16.42 -14.70 -2.23
N VAL A 71 15.61 -15.77 -2.19
CA VAL A 71 14.18 -15.63 -1.89
C VAL A 71 13.97 -15.08 -0.48
N GLN A 72 14.78 -15.53 0.49
CA GLN A 72 14.72 -15.03 1.86
C GLN A 72 15.10 -13.55 1.96
N GLU A 73 16.11 -13.11 1.21
CA GLU A 73 16.49 -11.69 1.14
C GLU A 73 15.33 -10.80 0.66
N GLU A 74 14.63 -11.23 -0.38
CA GLU A 74 13.43 -10.53 -0.87
C GLU A 74 12.28 -10.55 0.15
N LEU A 75 12.04 -11.69 0.79
CA LEU A 75 11.06 -11.80 1.87
C LEU A 75 11.36 -10.83 3.02
N ASP A 76 12.62 -10.75 3.44
CA ASP A 76 13.05 -9.86 4.51
C ASP A 76 12.85 -8.38 4.14
N LEU A 77 13.09 -8.04 2.88
CA LEU A 77 12.86 -6.70 2.35
C LEU A 77 11.36 -6.36 2.35
N TYR A 78 10.54 -7.21 1.73
CA TYR A 78 9.12 -6.93 1.58
C TYR A 78 8.32 -7.05 2.88
N ASN A 79 8.73 -7.91 3.80
CA ASN A 79 8.11 -8.00 5.12
C ASN A 79 8.23 -6.70 5.94
N ARG A 80 9.23 -5.86 5.66
CA ARG A 80 9.35 -4.51 6.28
C ARG A 80 8.23 -3.56 5.85
N LEU A 81 7.55 -3.88 4.74
CA LEU A 81 6.43 -3.11 4.21
C LEU A 81 5.08 -3.58 4.76
N LEU A 82 5.05 -4.61 5.61
CA LEU A 82 3.83 -4.97 6.33
C LEU A 82 3.49 -3.89 7.36
N PRO A 83 2.24 -3.42 7.39
CA PRO A 83 1.85 -2.43 8.38
C PRO A 83 2.02 -2.99 9.80
N GLY A 84 2.62 -2.15 10.66
CA GLY A 84 2.75 -2.42 12.08
C GLY A 84 1.44 -2.13 12.85
N ARG A 85 1.53 -2.19 14.18
CA ARG A 85 0.38 -1.90 15.03
C ARG A 85 -0.11 -0.46 14.85
N ASN A 86 -1.44 -0.29 14.72
CA ASN A 86 -2.07 1.00 14.50
C ASN A 86 -1.52 1.76 13.28
N GLN A 87 -1.11 1.05 12.26
CA GLN A 87 -0.53 1.62 11.06
C GLN A 87 -1.24 1.10 9.82
N LEU A 88 -1.48 2.00 8.87
CA LEU A 88 -1.80 1.68 7.50
C LEU A 88 -0.60 2.08 6.64
N GLN A 89 -0.20 1.21 5.74
CA GLN A 89 0.91 1.47 4.84
C GLN A 89 0.46 1.37 3.41
N ALA A 90 0.92 2.30 2.58
CA ALA A 90 0.55 2.33 1.18
C ALA A 90 1.73 2.65 0.28
N ALA A 91 1.73 2.04 -0.91
CA ALA A 91 2.49 2.52 -2.04
C ALA A 91 1.78 3.74 -2.62
N LEU A 92 2.47 4.86 -2.75
CA LEU A 92 2.01 6.04 -3.45
C LEU A 92 2.60 6.01 -4.86
N LEU A 93 1.72 5.89 -5.85
CA LEU A 93 2.06 5.89 -7.26
C LEU A 93 1.76 7.26 -7.85
N LEU A 94 2.69 7.77 -8.65
CA LEU A 94 2.52 8.97 -9.45
C LEU A 94 2.35 8.57 -10.91
N GLY A 95 1.46 9.23 -11.62
CA GLY A 95 1.21 9.02 -13.04
C GLY A 95 -0.27 9.15 -13.36
N ALA A 96 -0.59 9.68 -14.54
CA ALA A 96 -1.91 9.61 -15.12
C ALA A 96 -1.99 8.37 -16.02
N ASP A 97 -3.16 7.77 -16.11
CA ASP A 97 -3.41 6.60 -16.97
C ASP A 97 -3.11 6.91 -18.48
N ASP A 98 -3.04 8.20 -18.88
CA ASP A 98 -2.99 8.67 -20.27
C ASP A 98 -1.76 9.56 -20.61
N GLU A 99 -0.81 9.78 -19.71
CA GLU A 99 0.37 10.60 -20.01
C GLU A 99 1.68 9.79 -19.94
N PRO A 100 2.62 10.01 -20.87
CA PRO A 100 3.93 9.38 -20.79
C PRO A 100 4.66 9.80 -19.51
N ALA A 101 5.11 8.81 -18.74
CA ALA A 101 5.91 9.00 -17.54
C ALA A 101 7.10 9.94 -17.81
N GLY A 102 7.29 10.94 -16.97
CA GLY A 102 8.46 11.77 -17.11
C GLY A 102 8.52 13.02 -16.23
N VAL A 103 8.42 14.20 -16.83
CA VAL A 103 8.77 15.48 -16.20
C VAL A 103 7.75 15.92 -15.14
N ALA A 104 6.47 15.68 -15.36
CA ALA A 104 5.40 16.06 -14.44
C ALA A 104 5.42 15.20 -13.14
N GLU A 105 5.80 13.93 -13.27
CA GLU A 105 5.96 13.01 -12.13
C GLU A 105 7.16 13.38 -11.26
N ALA A 106 8.29 13.72 -11.88
CA ALA A 106 9.48 14.16 -11.15
C ALA A 106 9.22 15.47 -10.39
N SER A 107 8.48 16.41 -11.00
CA SER A 107 8.11 17.68 -10.36
C SER A 107 7.21 17.46 -9.14
N LEU A 108 6.16 16.64 -9.27
CA LEU A 108 5.28 16.31 -8.15
C LEU A 108 6.01 15.51 -7.09
N GLY A 109 6.84 14.53 -7.48
CA GLY A 109 7.63 13.71 -6.58
C GLY A 109 8.54 14.54 -5.67
N ASN A 110 9.17 15.59 -6.20
CA ASN A 110 10.01 16.50 -5.43
C ASN A 110 9.23 17.35 -4.41
N GLN A 111 7.92 17.50 -4.59
CA GLN A 111 7.04 18.25 -3.69
C GLN A 111 6.41 17.37 -2.60
N ILE A 112 6.54 16.05 -2.72
CA ILE A 112 6.06 15.11 -1.70
C ILE A 112 7.04 15.15 -0.53
N GLN A 113 6.76 16.06 0.40
CA GLN A 113 7.53 16.23 1.64
C GLN A 113 6.56 16.40 2.82
N GLY A 114 6.90 15.77 3.94
CA GLY A 114 6.17 15.97 5.19
C GLY A 114 4.67 15.62 5.12
N GLU A 115 3.85 16.50 5.63
CA GLU A 115 2.41 16.29 5.87
C GLU A 115 1.51 16.66 4.68
N CYS A 116 2.01 16.52 3.44
CA CYS A 116 1.22 16.87 2.26
C CYS A 116 0.06 15.91 1.97
N LEU A 117 0.05 14.73 2.58
CA LEU A 117 -0.97 13.69 2.39
C LEU A 117 -1.66 13.38 3.72
N ASN A 118 -2.99 13.43 3.74
CA ASN A 118 -3.80 13.22 4.94
C ASN A 118 -4.91 12.20 4.72
N LEU A 119 -5.18 11.39 5.74
CA LEU A 119 -6.46 10.69 5.91
C LEU A 119 -7.40 11.63 6.66
N CYS A 120 -8.53 11.96 6.05
CA CYS A 120 -9.54 12.86 6.60
C CYS A 120 -10.80 12.08 6.96
N VAL A 121 -11.29 12.21 8.20
CA VAL A 121 -12.56 11.63 8.66
C VAL A 121 -13.37 12.72 9.37
N GLY A 122 -14.37 13.26 8.69
CA GLY A 122 -15.01 14.49 9.13
C GLY A 122 -13.99 15.62 9.24
N ASP A 123 -13.87 16.24 10.42
CA ASP A 123 -12.92 17.32 10.71
C ASP A 123 -11.58 16.83 11.28
N HIS A 124 -11.39 15.53 11.36
CA HIS A 124 -10.13 14.93 11.84
C HIS A 124 -9.18 14.66 10.68
N PHE A 125 -7.93 15.11 10.83
CA PHE A 125 -6.87 14.94 9.84
C PHE A 125 -5.74 14.13 10.44
N GLN A 126 -5.40 13.03 9.77
CA GLN A 126 -4.28 12.17 10.14
C GLN A 126 -3.21 12.23 9.04
N PRO A 127 -2.07 12.93 9.29
CA PRO A 127 -1.04 13.06 8.28
C PRO A 127 -0.34 11.74 8.02
N ALA A 128 0.09 11.55 6.78
CA ALA A 128 0.98 10.48 6.40
C ALA A 128 2.43 10.82 6.77
N GLN A 129 3.19 9.80 7.09
CA GLN A 129 4.64 9.86 7.18
C GLN A 129 5.23 9.25 5.90
N LEU A 130 6.15 9.98 5.26
CA LEU A 130 6.91 9.43 4.16
C LEU A 130 7.93 8.45 4.72
N ILE A 131 7.86 7.20 4.27
CA ILE A 131 8.89 6.22 4.55
C ILE A 131 9.97 6.43 3.49
N THR A 132 11.15 6.87 3.92
CA THR A 132 12.26 7.15 3.02
C THR A 132 12.66 5.86 2.31
N CYS A 133 12.33 5.78 1.02
CA CYS A 133 12.90 4.76 0.16
C CYS A 133 14.36 5.13 -0.08
N ARG A 134 15.27 4.43 0.56
CA ARG A 134 16.65 4.42 0.09
C ARG A 134 16.67 3.78 -1.31
N PRO A 135 17.67 4.07 -2.14
CA PRO A 135 17.79 3.42 -3.45
C PRO A 135 17.69 1.90 -3.38
N GLU A 136 18.18 1.29 -2.29
CA GLU A 136 18.11 -0.13 -1.98
C GLU A 136 16.71 -0.62 -1.56
N ASP A 137 15.85 0.29 -1.10
CA ASP A 137 14.46 -0.01 -0.70
C ASP A 137 13.46 0.18 -1.85
N ARG A 138 13.93 0.36 -3.08
CA ARG A 138 13.06 0.55 -4.26
C ARG A 138 12.34 -0.75 -4.58
N CYS A 139 11.13 -0.85 -4.08
CA CYS A 139 10.21 -1.88 -4.52
C CYS A 139 9.65 -1.53 -5.90
N ALA A 140 9.68 -2.49 -6.82
CA ALA A 140 9.19 -2.29 -8.17
C ALA A 140 7.74 -1.77 -8.17
N GLY A 141 7.51 -0.68 -8.90
CA GLY A 141 6.18 -0.13 -9.17
C GLY A 141 5.62 0.86 -8.14
N ALA A 142 6.40 1.28 -7.13
CA ALA A 142 5.99 2.36 -6.24
C ALA A 142 6.94 3.56 -6.40
N SER A 143 6.38 4.77 -6.46
CA SER A 143 7.18 5.99 -6.44
C SER A 143 7.62 6.35 -5.02
N PHE A 144 6.75 6.10 -4.03
CA PHE A 144 6.99 6.38 -2.61
C PHE A 144 6.25 5.37 -1.72
N TRP A 145 6.72 5.24 -0.47
CA TRP A 145 6.01 4.53 0.58
C TRP A 145 5.52 5.52 1.62
N VAL A 146 4.27 5.41 2.00
CA VAL A 146 3.63 6.28 2.99
C VAL A 146 2.98 5.45 4.08
N GLN A 147 2.99 5.99 5.30
CA GLN A 147 2.43 5.34 6.46
C GLN A 147 1.49 6.31 7.19
N PHE A 148 0.32 5.84 7.57
CA PHE A 148 -0.63 6.55 8.43
C PHE A 148 -0.65 5.87 9.78
N ARG A 149 -0.50 6.66 10.85
CA ARG A 149 -0.64 6.16 12.20
C ARG A 149 -2.09 6.35 12.64
N VAL A 150 -2.84 5.25 12.74
CA VAL A 150 -4.26 5.24 13.10
C VAL A 150 -4.39 4.73 14.54
N ASP A 151 -4.25 5.63 15.50
CA ASP A 151 -4.41 5.34 16.93
C ASP A 151 -5.89 5.13 17.33
N GLY A 152 -6.13 4.88 18.62
CA GLY A 152 -7.47 4.58 19.15
C GLY A 152 -8.55 5.59 18.74
N PRO A 153 -8.38 6.91 18.96
CA PRO A 153 -9.33 7.92 18.52
C PRO A 153 -9.57 7.97 17.03
N ALA A 154 -8.49 7.96 16.22
CA ALA A 154 -8.58 7.96 14.77
C ALA A 154 -9.26 6.68 14.23
N ARG A 155 -8.99 5.52 14.86
CA ARG A 155 -9.62 4.24 14.53
C ARG A 155 -11.12 4.25 14.81
N LEU A 156 -11.56 4.80 15.96
CA LEU A 156 -12.97 4.93 16.27
C LEU A 156 -13.70 5.82 15.25
N LEU A 157 -13.08 6.92 14.83
CA LEU A 157 -13.62 7.77 13.78
C LEU A 157 -13.65 7.04 12.42
N LEU A 158 -12.61 6.33 12.08
CA LEU A 158 -12.57 5.53 10.86
C LEU A 158 -13.62 4.40 10.90
N GLY A 159 -13.99 3.88 12.07
CA GLY A 159 -15.06 2.90 12.26
C GLY A 159 -16.48 3.49 12.22
N ASP A 160 -16.67 4.81 12.34
CA ASP A 160 -17.99 5.45 12.24
C ASP A 160 -18.37 5.71 10.76
N PHE A 161 -18.99 4.75 10.12
CA PHE A 161 -19.37 4.82 8.70
C PHE A 161 -20.38 5.93 8.36
N ARG A 162 -20.97 6.58 9.34
CA ARG A 162 -21.83 7.76 9.12
C ARG A 162 -21.03 9.00 8.74
N ARG A 163 -19.73 9.01 9.03
CA ARG A 163 -18.81 10.08 8.67
C ARG A 163 -18.05 9.71 7.42
N PRO A 164 -18.03 10.56 6.38
CA PRO A 164 -17.22 10.29 5.20
C PRO A 164 -15.73 10.27 5.57
N ALA A 165 -15.01 9.28 5.07
CA ALA A 165 -13.56 9.21 5.13
C ALA A 165 -13.00 9.37 3.74
N ARG A 166 -11.93 10.13 3.57
CA ARG A 166 -11.26 10.37 2.30
C ARG A 166 -9.78 10.61 2.50
N PHE A 167 -9.01 10.55 1.43
CA PHE A 167 -7.62 11.00 1.42
C PHE A 167 -7.52 12.33 0.68
N GLU A 168 -6.63 13.17 1.17
CA GLU A 168 -6.38 14.49 0.62
C GLU A 168 -4.88 14.67 0.43
N MET A 169 -4.49 15.21 -0.72
CA MET A 169 -3.12 15.60 -0.99
C MET A 169 -3.04 17.08 -1.33
N ARG A 170 -2.20 17.81 -0.61
CA ARG A 170 -1.97 19.25 -0.80
C ARG A 170 -0.48 19.54 -0.90
N THR A 171 -0.06 19.88 -2.09
CA THR A 171 1.23 20.52 -2.38
C THR A 171 1.00 21.88 -3.00
N GLU A 172 2.06 22.62 -3.33
CA GLU A 172 1.92 23.91 -4.02
C GLU A 172 1.22 23.79 -5.38
N GLN A 173 1.44 22.68 -6.10
CA GLN A 173 0.96 22.48 -7.46
C GLN A 173 -0.11 21.39 -7.59
N TYR A 174 -0.41 20.66 -6.51
CA TYR A 174 -1.36 19.55 -6.55
C TYR A 174 -2.25 19.55 -5.30
N GLN A 175 -3.51 19.91 -5.49
CA GLN A 175 -4.49 19.98 -4.40
C GLN A 175 -5.74 19.21 -4.81
N HIS A 176 -5.83 17.97 -4.37
CA HIS A 176 -6.91 17.07 -4.71
C HIS A 176 -7.34 16.20 -3.52
N GLU A 177 -8.60 15.79 -3.56
CA GLU A 177 -9.19 14.85 -2.62
C GLU A 177 -9.60 13.57 -3.38
N SER A 178 -9.62 12.44 -2.68
CA SER A 178 -10.26 11.24 -3.20
C SER A 178 -11.78 11.36 -3.11
N ALA A 179 -12.50 10.54 -3.86
CA ALA A 179 -13.88 10.24 -3.51
C ALA A 179 -13.94 9.69 -2.06
N PRO A 180 -15.09 9.81 -1.36
CA PRO A 180 -15.28 9.12 -0.09
C PRO A 180 -14.97 7.63 -0.24
N LEU A 181 -14.24 7.08 0.73
CA LEU A 181 -13.88 5.67 0.74
C LEU A 181 -15.15 4.82 0.72
N SER A 182 -15.19 3.83 -0.17
CA SER A 182 -16.25 2.83 -0.14
C SER A 182 -16.24 2.03 1.16
N GLU A 183 -17.36 1.44 1.53
CA GLU A 183 -17.46 0.57 2.70
C GLU A 183 -16.47 -0.60 2.61
N ASP A 184 -16.31 -1.20 1.43
CA ASP A 184 -15.38 -2.30 1.19
C ASP A 184 -13.91 -1.90 1.47
N VAL A 185 -13.46 -0.76 0.94
CA VAL A 185 -12.11 -0.24 1.20
C VAL A 185 -11.95 0.07 2.68
N ARG A 186 -12.90 0.77 3.26
CA ARG A 186 -12.81 1.24 4.64
C ARG A 186 -12.81 0.08 5.63
N GLN A 187 -13.69 -0.91 5.45
CA GLN A 187 -13.71 -2.12 6.27
C GLN A 187 -12.40 -2.89 6.15
N SER A 188 -11.89 -3.06 4.94
CA SER A 188 -10.64 -3.75 4.69
C SER A 188 -9.43 -3.11 5.39
N LEU A 189 -9.40 -1.77 5.48
CA LEU A 189 -8.37 -1.05 6.23
C LEU A 189 -8.53 -1.23 7.75
N LEU A 190 -9.77 -1.27 8.26
CA LEU A 190 -10.06 -1.56 9.67
C LEU A 190 -9.65 -2.99 10.05
N ASP A 191 -9.93 -3.96 9.19
CA ASP A 191 -9.54 -5.36 9.40
C ASP A 191 -8.01 -5.50 9.52
N ASP A 192 -7.24 -4.76 8.72
CA ASP A 192 -5.77 -4.74 8.81
C ASP A 192 -5.28 -4.23 10.17
N LEU A 193 -5.94 -3.20 10.72
CA LEU A 193 -5.62 -2.67 12.04
C LEU A 193 -5.92 -3.68 13.15
N GLU A 194 -6.97 -4.49 13.01
CA GLU A 194 -7.33 -5.56 13.97
C GLU A 194 -6.39 -6.75 13.91
N LEU A 195 -6.02 -7.20 12.71
CA LEU A 195 -5.08 -8.29 12.52
C LEU A 195 -3.71 -7.97 13.13
N SER A 196 -3.28 -6.73 13.04
CA SER A 196 -2.03 -6.26 13.64
C SER A 196 -2.04 -6.29 15.18
N ASP A 197 -3.22 -6.25 15.81
CA ASP A 197 -3.37 -6.36 17.26
C ASP A 197 -3.37 -7.83 17.71
N ARG A 198 -4.07 -8.73 17.01
CA ARG A 198 -4.22 -10.17 17.37
C ARG A 198 -2.92 -10.96 17.28
N ASP A 199 -2.06 -10.69 16.32
CA ASP A 199 -0.79 -11.42 16.13
C ASP A 199 0.19 -11.25 17.30
N ARG A 200 0.00 -10.25 18.18
CA ARG A 200 0.81 -10.02 19.38
C ARG A 200 0.25 -10.61 20.66
N GLU A 201 -1.03 -10.88 20.73
CA GLU A 201 -1.64 -11.57 21.88
C GLU A 201 -1.36 -13.07 21.83
N SER A 202 -0.86 -13.57 20.69
CA SER A 202 -0.57 -14.98 20.42
C SER A 202 0.93 -15.32 20.43
N ALA A 203 1.82 -14.35 20.66
CA ALA A 203 3.28 -14.49 20.69
C ALA A 203 3.84 -14.23 22.09
#